data_1dc94f7f4b4cad6269b28d857eb65097
#
_entry.id   1dc94f7f4b4cad6269b28d857eb65097
#
_cell.length_a   1.000
_cell.length_b   1.000
_cell.length_c   1.000
_cell.angle_alpha   90.00
_cell.angle_beta   90.00
_cell.angle_gamma   90.00
#
_symmetry.space_group_name_H-M   'P 1'
#
loop_
_entity.id
_entity.type
_entity.pdbx_description
1 polymer ?
#
loop_
_entity_poly.entity_id
_entity_poly.type
_entity_poly.pdbx_seq_one_letter_code
_entity_poly.pdbx_strand_id
1 'polypeptide(L)'
;MISKEELAWQAGIMEGEGTITIARSPRKNRPSYVFKAQIDVCNTDIRLILPFKESWGGYIHCHKDPRKEKKWKDVFTWHCSVNTATIFLRSLLPYMKAKHEVSKVVLEFLDYRSLFKHRFL
;
A
#
# COMPACT_ATOMS: atom_id res chain seq x y z
N MET A 1 -6.57 -19.23 0.05
CA MET A 1 -6.77 -18.53 -1.23
C MET A 1 -7.84 -17.45 -1.07
N ILE A 2 -7.55 -16.24 -1.52
CA ILE A 2 -8.46 -15.11 -1.37
C ILE A 2 -9.54 -15.20 -2.44
N SER A 3 -10.81 -15.05 -2.06
CA SER A 3 -11.92 -15.12 -3.00
C SER A 3 -11.96 -13.90 -3.92
N LYS A 4 -12.62 -14.04 -5.05
CA LYS A 4 -12.82 -12.93 -5.99
C LYS A 4 -13.64 -11.81 -5.33
N GLU A 5 -14.61 -12.17 -4.50
CA GLU A 5 -15.43 -11.21 -3.78
C GLU A 5 -14.58 -10.39 -2.80
N GLU A 6 -13.67 -11.05 -2.09
CA GLU A 6 -12.77 -10.36 -1.17
C GLU A 6 -11.80 -9.44 -1.93
N LEU A 7 -11.25 -9.93 -3.06
CA LEU A 7 -10.38 -9.10 -3.90
C LEU A 7 -11.11 -7.87 -4.42
N ALA A 8 -12.33 -8.04 -4.89
CA ALA A 8 -13.13 -6.92 -5.39
C ALA A 8 -13.45 -5.92 -4.27
N TRP A 9 -13.76 -6.43 -3.07
CA TRP A 9 -14.02 -5.58 -1.91
C TRP A 9 -12.78 -4.76 -1.54
N GLN A 10 -11.62 -5.44 -1.46
CA GLN A 10 -10.37 -4.75 -1.14
C GLN A 10 -10.01 -3.72 -2.20
N ALA A 11 -10.22 -4.04 -3.48
CA ALA A 11 -9.97 -3.09 -4.56
C ALA A 11 -10.85 -1.85 -4.41
N GLY A 12 -12.11 -2.03 -4.04
CA GLY A 12 -13.02 -0.91 -3.79
C GLY A 12 -12.56 -0.02 -2.64
N ILE A 13 -12.10 -0.62 -1.54
CA ILE A 13 -11.55 0.15 -0.42
C ILE A 13 -10.29 0.90 -0.86
N MET A 14 -9.39 0.25 -1.61
CA MET A 14 -8.19 0.90 -2.12
C MET A 14 -8.51 2.07 -3.04
N GLU A 15 -9.55 1.93 -3.87
CA GLU A 15 -9.96 3.00 -4.79
C GLU A 15 -10.41 4.25 -4.05
N GLY A 16 -11.11 4.08 -2.93
CA GLY A 16 -11.65 5.20 -2.16
C GLY A 16 -10.72 5.74 -1.08
N GLU A 17 -9.99 4.86 -0.42
CA GLU A 17 -9.25 5.20 0.80
C GLU A 17 -7.75 4.93 0.71
N GLY A 18 -7.30 4.27 -0.36
CA GLY A 18 -5.92 3.82 -0.45
C GLY A 18 -5.00 4.80 -1.16
N THR A 19 -3.71 4.58 -0.97
CA THR A 19 -2.64 5.28 -1.67
C THR A 19 -1.79 4.25 -2.41
N ILE A 20 -1.59 4.47 -3.70
CA ILE A 20 -0.71 3.66 -4.54
C ILE A 20 0.16 4.64 -5.30
N THR A 21 1.45 4.68 -4.96
CA THR A 21 2.35 5.66 -5.56
C THR A 21 3.80 5.21 -5.48
N ILE A 22 4.67 5.96 -6.13
CA ILE A 22 6.13 5.81 -5.98
C ILE A 22 6.60 7.00 -5.18
N ALA A 23 7.08 6.74 -3.96
CA ALA A 23 7.56 7.78 -3.06
C ALA A 23 9.04 8.02 -3.28
N ARG A 24 9.43 9.27 -3.16
CA ARG A 24 10.81 9.71 -3.29
C ARG A 24 11.31 10.20 -1.94
N SER A 25 12.47 9.71 -1.52
CA SER A 25 13.10 10.16 -0.27
C SER A 25 14.54 10.54 -0.54
N PRO A 26 15.04 11.64 0.06
CA PRO A 26 16.45 11.99 -0.10
C PRO A 26 17.33 10.96 0.60
N ARG A 27 18.47 10.65 -0.02
CA ARG A 27 19.46 9.79 0.61
C ARG A 27 20.27 10.58 1.62
N LYS A 28 20.52 9.97 2.77
CA LYS A 28 21.34 10.56 3.81
C LYS A 28 22.77 10.72 3.27
N ASN A 29 23.30 11.95 3.30
CA ASN A 29 24.66 12.28 2.89
C ASN A 29 24.96 12.09 1.40
N ARG A 30 23.92 12.07 0.52
CA ARG A 30 24.11 11.95 -0.93
C ARG A 30 23.15 12.88 -1.66
N PRO A 31 23.55 13.43 -2.82
CA PRO A 31 22.69 14.31 -3.58
C PRO A 31 21.61 13.58 -4.42
N SER A 32 21.42 12.30 -4.18
CA SER A 32 20.45 11.49 -4.92
C SER A 32 19.26 11.13 -4.07
N TYR A 33 18.23 10.57 -4.72
CA TYR A 33 17.00 10.14 -4.06
C TYR A 33 16.84 8.64 -4.12
N VAL A 34 16.11 8.09 -3.15
CA VAL A 34 15.64 6.72 -3.18
C VAL A 34 14.18 6.73 -3.57
N PHE A 35 13.80 5.87 -4.50
CA PHE A 35 12.43 5.70 -4.92
C PHE A 35 11.92 4.35 -4.45
N LYS A 36 10.71 4.32 -3.92
CA LYS A 36 10.09 3.06 -3.50
C LYS A 36 8.59 3.10 -3.69
N ALA A 37 8.01 1.94 -3.96
CA ALA A 37 6.56 1.83 -4.04
C ALA A 37 5.98 2.05 -2.65
N GLN A 38 4.93 2.84 -2.59
CA GLN A 38 4.20 3.09 -1.35
C GLN A 38 2.75 2.69 -1.58
N ILE A 39 2.30 1.71 -0.83
CA ILE A 39 0.95 1.19 -0.91
C ILE A 39 0.42 1.10 0.51
N ASP A 40 -0.60 1.90 0.80
CA ASP A 40 -1.22 1.86 2.11
C ASP A 40 -2.69 2.22 2.02
N VAL A 41 -3.42 1.91 3.08
CA VAL A 41 -4.84 2.25 3.21
C VAL A 41 -5.12 2.56 4.67
N CYS A 42 -5.89 3.60 4.91
CA CYS A 42 -6.20 4.00 6.28
C CYS A 42 -7.69 4.29 6.45
N ASN A 43 -8.14 4.07 7.66
CA ASN A 43 -9.50 4.38 8.06
C ASN A 43 -9.59 4.40 9.58
N THR A 44 -10.63 5.04 10.10
CA THR A 44 -10.90 5.02 11.54
C THR A 44 -11.59 3.74 11.99
N ASP A 45 -12.10 2.95 11.05
CA ASP A 45 -12.76 1.68 11.35
C ASP A 45 -11.81 0.53 11.02
N ILE A 46 -11.28 -0.12 12.06
CA ILE A 46 -10.31 -1.20 11.90
C ILE A 46 -10.85 -2.38 11.10
N ARG A 47 -12.18 -2.54 11.08
CA ARG A 47 -12.79 -3.64 10.30
C ARG A 47 -12.56 -3.51 8.81
N LEU A 48 -12.31 -2.29 8.33
CA LEU A 48 -12.00 -2.04 6.93
C LEU A 48 -10.51 -2.26 6.62
N ILE A 49 -9.66 -2.23 7.64
CA ILE A 49 -8.22 -2.26 7.49
C ILE A 49 -7.64 -3.66 7.77
N LEU A 50 -8.15 -4.32 8.80
CA LEU A 50 -7.65 -5.61 9.24
C LEU A 50 -7.61 -6.67 8.13
N PRO A 51 -8.60 -6.75 7.22
CA PRO A 51 -8.57 -7.76 6.15
C PRO A 51 -7.35 -7.68 5.25
N PHE A 52 -6.77 -6.49 5.06
CA PHE A 52 -5.56 -6.35 4.26
C PHE A 52 -4.37 -7.05 4.92
N LYS A 53 -4.22 -6.89 6.22
CA LYS A 53 -3.16 -7.57 6.95
C LYS A 53 -3.38 -9.09 6.97
N GLU A 54 -4.62 -9.50 7.15
CA GLU A 54 -4.94 -10.94 7.17
C GLU A 54 -4.65 -11.60 5.82
N SER A 55 -4.91 -10.89 4.72
CA SER A 55 -4.70 -11.43 3.37
C SER A 55 -3.26 -11.35 2.90
N TRP A 56 -2.55 -10.28 3.24
CA TRP A 56 -1.27 -9.95 2.60
C TRP A 56 -0.09 -9.80 3.57
N GLY A 57 -0.31 -9.84 4.87
CA GLY A 57 0.72 -9.52 5.83
C GLY A 57 0.93 -8.01 5.90
N GLY A 58 2.18 -7.58 6.02
CA GLY A 58 2.45 -6.17 6.25
C GLY A 58 2.19 -5.80 7.70
N TYR A 59 1.95 -4.52 7.97
CA TYR A 59 1.69 -4.10 9.34
C TYR A 59 0.64 -2.99 9.38
N ILE A 60 -0.01 -2.89 10.53
CA ILE A 60 -0.98 -1.83 10.79
C ILE A 60 -0.40 -0.90 11.86
N HIS A 61 -0.37 0.38 11.52
CA HIS A 61 0.02 1.43 12.45
C HIS A 61 -1.23 2.14 12.94
N CYS A 62 -1.33 2.30 14.26
CA CYS A 62 -2.43 3.06 14.86
C CYS A 62 -1.93 4.45 15.22
N HIS A 63 -2.48 5.45 14.60
CA HIS A 63 -2.14 6.84 14.87
C HIS A 63 -3.18 7.43 15.81
N LYS A 64 -2.76 7.71 17.04
CA LYS A 64 -3.63 8.29 18.06
C LYS A 64 -3.52 9.79 18.03
N ASP A 65 -4.67 10.46 18.14
CA ASP A 65 -4.68 11.91 18.24
C ASP A 65 -4.09 12.31 19.58
N PRO A 66 -3.02 13.13 19.60
CA PRO A 66 -2.43 13.60 20.86
C PRO A 66 -3.33 14.57 21.63
N ARG A 67 -4.35 15.11 20.98
CA ARG A 67 -5.30 16.02 21.62
C ARG A 67 -6.37 15.23 22.36
N LYS A 68 -6.29 15.22 23.66
CA LYS A 68 -7.16 14.41 24.51
C LYS A 68 -8.64 14.87 24.54
N GLU A 69 -8.91 15.96 23.87
CA GLU A 69 -10.25 16.57 23.94
C GLU A 69 -11.26 15.99 22.99
N LYS A 70 -11.06 15.03 22.51
CA LYS A 70 -11.51 14.38 21.76
C LYS A 70 -12.45 13.67 21.30
N LYS A 71 -13.11 13.98 20.57
CA LYS A 71 -14.08 13.38 19.71
C LYS A 71 -13.48 12.77 18.45
N TRP A 72 -12.15 12.82 18.39
CA TRP A 72 -11.41 12.36 17.20
C TRP A 72 -11.05 10.91 17.37
N LYS A 73 -11.35 10.11 16.36
CA LYS A 73 -11.07 8.68 16.39
C LYS A 73 -9.63 8.40 16.01
N ASP A 74 -9.10 7.32 16.53
CA ASP A 74 -7.80 6.82 16.11
C ASP A 74 -7.86 6.42 14.63
N VAL A 75 -6.75 6.58 13.93
CA VAL A 75 -6.63 6.20 12.53
C VAL A 75 -5.73 4.98 12.42
N PHE A 76 -6.20 3.99 11.71
CA PHE A 76 -5.45 2.76 11.46
C PHE A 76 -4.97 2.78 10.01
N THR A 77 -3.67 2.56 9.81
CA THR A 77 -3.07 2.53 8.48
C THR A 77 -2.39 1.20 8.26
N TRP A 78 -2.82 0.48 7.23
CA TRP A 78 -2.13 -0.72 6.80
C TRP A 78 -1.08 -0.34 5.76
N HIS A 79 0.12 -0.88 5.91
CA HIS A 79 1.22 -0.69 4.97
C HIS A 79 1.57 -2.02 4.32
N CYS A 80 1.57 -2.03 3.00
CA CYS A 80 1.92 -3.21 2.23
C CYS A 80 3.44 -3.42 2.26
N SER A 81 3.85 -4.65 2.52
CA SER A 81 5.26 -5.02 2.46
C SER A 81 5.76 -4.95 1.02
N VAL A 82 7.02 -4.52 0.84
CA VAL A 82 7.66 -4.49 -0.49
C VAL A 82 7.64 -5.88 -1.13
N ASN A 83 7.81 -6.93 -0.31
CA ASN A 83 7.87 -8.29 -0.81
C ASN A 83 6.55 -8.81 -1.38
N THR A 84 5.43 -8.22 -0.96
CA THR A 84 4.10 -8.64 -1.43
C THR A 84 3.45 -7.63 -2.37
N ALA A 85 4.09 -6.48 -2.59
CA ALA A 85 3.50 -5.38 -3.36
C ALA A 85 3.09 -5.80 -4.77
N THR A 86 3.94 -6.54 -5.46
CA THR A 86 3.67 -6.97 -6.83
C THR A 86 2.44 -7.87 -6.90
N ILE A 87 2.40 -8.91 -6.06
CA ILE A 87 1.28 -9.84 -6.11
C ILE A 87 -0.02 -9.16 -5.64
N PHE A 88 0.08 -8.26 -4.65
CA PHE A 88 -1.06 -7.48 -4.19
C PHE A 88 -1.67 -6.67 -5.34
N LEU A 89 -0.84 -5.86 -6.01
CA LEU A 89 -1.32 -5.01 -7.09
C LEU A 89 -1.87 -5.81 -8.27
N ARG A 90 -1.16 -6.88 -8.66
CA ARG A 90 -1.64 -7.74 -9.75
C ARG A 90 -2.97 -8.39 -9.44
N SER A 91 -3.17 -8.78 -8.18
CA SER A 91 -4.41 -9.42 -7.76
C SER A 91 -5.60 -8.47 -7.77
N LEU A 92 -5.37 -7.20 -7.40
CA LEU A 92 -6.43 -6.21 -7.33
C LEU A 92 -6.67 -5.46 -8.65
N LEU A 93 -5.68 -5.47 -9.55
CA LEU A 93 -5.72 -4.69 -10.78
C LEU A 93 -7.00 -4.90 -11.62
N PRO A 94 -7.48 -6.15 -11.83
CA PRO A 94 -8.68 -6.34 -12.64
C PRO A 94 -9.93 -5.68 -12.08
N TYR A 95 -9.94 -5.37 -10.79
CA TYR A 95 -11.11 -4.80 -10.11
C TYR A 95 -10.99 -3.30 -9.90
N MET A 96 -9.89 -2.68 -10.36
CA MET A 96 -9.67 -1.25 -10.20
C MET A 96 -10.13 -0.46 -11.42
N LYS A 97 -10.64 0.72 -11.19
CA LYS A 97 -11.04 1.67 -12.23
C LYS A 97 -10.24 2.96 -12.12
N ALA A 98 -10.41 3.69 -11.02
CA ALA A 98 -9.76 4.98 -10.86
C ALA A 98 -8.24 4.85 -10.66
N LYS A 99 -7.79 3.83 -9.95
CA LYS A 99 -6.37 3.62 -9.66
C LYS A 99 -5.71 2.58 -10.56
N HIS A 100 -6.40 2.16 -11.63
CA HIS A 100 -5.89 1.15 -12.55
C HIS A 100 -4.57 1.57 -13.19
N GLU A 101 -4.53 2.79 -13.74
CA GLU A 101 -3.33 3.25 -14.45
C GLU A 101 -2.16 3.50 -13.51
N VAL A 102 -2.37 4.10 -12.34
CA VAL A 102 -1.27 4.30 -11.41
C VAL A 102 -0.76 2.97 -10.88
N SER A 103 -1.64 1.97 -10.71
CA SER A 103 -1.22 0.63 -10.29
C SER A 103 -0.33 -0.02 -11.34
N LYS A 104 -0.65 0.16 -12.63
CA LYS A 104 0.19 -0.35 -13.71
C LYS A 104 1.57 0.29 -13.70
N VAL A 105 1.64 1.60 -13.48
CA VAL A 105 2.92 2.31 -13.41
C VAL A 105 3.76 1.79 -12.24
N VAL A 106 3.14 1.62 -11.08
CA VAL A 106 3.85 1.08 -9.91
C VAL A 106 4.31 -0.35 -10.15
N LEU A 107 3.49 -1.17 -10.82
CA LEU A 107 3.91 -2.53 -11.20
C LEU A 107 5.11 -2.52 -12.13
N GLU A 108 5.13 -1.62 -13.12
CA GLU A 108 6.29 -1.50 -14.01
C GLU A 108 7.54 -1.12 -13.23
N PHE A 109 7.41 -0.21 -12.28
CA PHE A 109 8.51 0.20 -11.41
C PHE A 109 9.02 -0.97 -10.57
N LEU A 110 8.12 -1.76 -9.99
CA LEU A 110 8.51 -2.91 -9.19
C LEU A 110 9.18 -3.98 -10.02
N ASP A 111 8.67 -4.24 -11.24
CA ASP A 111 9.27 -5.20 -12.15
C ASP A 111 10.66 -4.75 -12.59
N TYR A 112 10.80 -3.46 -12.89
CA TYR A 112 12.09 -2.88 -13.26
C TYR A 112 13.10 -3.04 -12.12
N ARG A 113 12.71 -2.73 -10.90
CA ARG A 113 13.58 -2.87 -9.73
C ARG A 113 14.03 -4.31 -9.51
N SER A 114 13.16 -5.27 -9.75
CA SER A 114 13.48 -6.67 -9.54
C SER A 114 14.60 -7.14 -10.47
N LEU A 115 14.72 -6.55 -11.66
CA LEU A 115 15.78 -6.88 -12.61
C LEU A 115 17.16 -6.50 -12.08
N PHE A 116 17.23 -5.50 -11.22
CA PHE A 116 18.51 -5.00 -10.70
C PHE A 116 18.83 -5.49 -9.30
N LYS A 117 17.91 -6.22 -8.68
CA LYS A 117 18.06 -6.67 -7.30
C LYS A 117 19.32 -7.51 -7.09
N HIS A 118 19.69 -8.31 -8.08
CA HIS A 118 20.85 -9.20 -7.99
C HIS A 118 22.15 -8.54 -8.40
N ARG A 119 22.14 -7.35 -8.97
CA ARG A 119 23.35 -6.65 -9.41
C ARG A 119 24.05 -5.91 -8.29
N PHE A 120 23.35 -5.65 -7.20
CA PHE A 120 23.86 -4.83 -6.12
C PHE A 120 24.03 -5.59 -4.81
N LEU A 121 23.96 -6.88 -4.88
CA LEU A 121 24.23 -7.75 -3.74
C LEU A 121 25.68 -8.18 -3.68
#